data_824bf7719cd4ea2d113fb53c618e2d8a
#
_entry.id   824bf7719cd4ea2d113fb53c618e2d8a
#
_cell.length_a   1.000
_cell.length_b   1.000
_cell.length_c   1.000
_cell.angle_alpha   90.00
_cell.angle_beta   90.00
_cell.angle_gamma   90.00
#
_symmetry.space_group_name_H-M   'P 1'
#
loop_
_entity.id
_entity.type
_entity.pdbx_description
1 polymer ?
#
loop_
_entity_poly.entity_id
_entity_poly.type
_entity_poly.pdbx_seq_one_letter_code
_entity_poly.pdbx_strand_id
1 'polypeptide(L)'
;MPRFGDAQGEYHGTTYRDDAALKQWLAKRAPEAALEPDLPIIDPHHHFWDTPQRGHYLLPELLADIGGGHNVVATVFLECRAMYRKSGVPEMAALGEVEFVNGIAAMSASGNYGPCRVAEGIVGGGDLTVGARVRELLEAEVAGAGGRLRGLRHGVAWDGSEAVGRFASRIVPPHLVREQRFREGFAQLAPLGLSFESWQYHPQLPDAIDLARSFPDTKIILNHVGGVLGVGPYSGHRQEILAGWRKDINEIAKCPNVYCKLGGIGMVSFGFDFHEREVPPSSEDLAAAWRQYIEPCIEAFGVDRCMFESNFPPDKQSCGYTELWNAFKIITRGASAAEKSALYGGTAARVYRMAKP
;
A
#
# COMPACT_ATOMS: atom_id res chain seq x y z
N MET A 1 20.40 -0.75 19.12
CA MET A 1 20.14 0.04 17.90
C MET A 1 18.79 0.71 18.07
N PRO A 2 18.61 1.98 17.71
CA PRO A 2 17.27 2.57 17.75
C PRO A 2 16.36 1.75 16.83
N ARG A 3 15.19 1.38 17.33
CA ARG A 3 14.15 0.72 16.55
C ARG A 3 13.68 1.68 15.47
N PHE A 4 13.40 1.18 14.27
CA PHE A 4 12.82 1.95 13.19
C PHE A 4 11.49 2.55 13.65
N GLY A 5 11.36 3.87 13.59
CA GLY A 5 10.33 4.63 14.26
C GLY A 5 10.82 5.05 15.65
N ASP A 6 11.42 6.24 15.71
CA ASP A 6 11.71 6.83 17.00
C ASP A 6 10.40 7.16 17.74
N ALA A 7 10.51 7.52 19.03
CA ALA A 7 9.36 7.90 19.85
C ALA A 7 8.59 9.12 19.31
N GLN A 8 9.09 9.79 18.26
CA GLN A 8 8.47 10.93 17.58
C GLN A 8 7.76 10.54 16.30
N GLY A 9 7.84 9.25 15.93
CA GLY A 9 7.04 8.70 14.86
C GLY A 9 7.55 8.94 13.45
N GLU A 10 8.83 9.15 13.25
CA GLU A 10 9.41 9.15 11.91
C GLU A 10 9.40 7.73 11.33
N TYR A 11 8.98 7.62 10.09
CA TYR A 11 9.03 6.36 9.36
C TYR A 11 10.46 6.08 8.93
N HIS A 12 10.95 4.93 9.28
CA HIS A 12 12.25 4.44 8.88
C HIS A 12 12.12 3.18 8.03
N GLY A 13 11.27 3.21 7.00
CA GLY A 13 11.18 2.09 6.05
C GLY A 13 12.57 1.73 5.52
N THR A 14 12.77 0.49 5.11
CA THR A 14 14.04 0.00 4.58
C THR A 14 14.37 0.69 3.26
N THR A 15 15.20 1.72 3.31
CA THR A 15 15.89 2.23 2.14
C THR A 15 17.20 1.45 2.03
N TYR A 16 17.31 0.55 1.06
CA TYR A 16 18.51 -0.24 0.84
C TYR A 16 19.58 0.55 0.07
N ARG A 17 19.13 1.39 -0.88
CA ARG A 17 19.96 2.31 -1.66
C ARG A 17 19.44 3.73 -1.54
N ASP A 18 20.35 4.69 -1.52
CA ASP A 18 19.99 6.09 -1.74
C ASP A 18 19.47 6.33 -3.17
N ASP A 19 18.89 7.49 -3.44
CA ASP A 19 18.24 7.79 -4.73
C ASP A 19 19.20 7.67 -5.91
N ALA A 20 20.45 8.10 -5.77
CA ALA A 20 21.44 8.06 -6.84
C ALA A 20 21.88 6.62 -7.13
N ALA A 21 22.19 5.85 -6.09
CA ALA A 21 22.55 4.44 -6.22
C ALA A 21 21.38 3.59 -6.73
N LEU A 22 20.14 3.90 -6.31
CA LEU A 22 18.94 3.23 -6.82
C LEU A 22 18.73 3.49 -8.30
N LYS A 23 18.86 4.74 -8.75
CA LYS A 23 18.75 5.11 -10.15
C LYS A 23 19.82 4.40 -11.01
N GLN A 24 21.06 4.35 -10.53
CA GLN A 24 22.15 3.65 -11.21
C GLN A 24 21.90 2.13 -11.29
N TRP A 25 21.38 1.55 -10.22
CA TRP A 25 21.08 0.12 -10.20
C TRP A 25 19.92 -0.24 -11.15
N LEU A 26 18.83 0.53 -11.12
CA LEU A 26 17.70 0.32 -12.04
C LEU A 26 18.13 0.45 -13.52
N ALA A 27 19.03 1.38 -13.84
CA ALA A 27 19.57 1.58 -15.19
C ALA A 27 20.44 0.43 -15.71
N LYS A 28 20.84 -0.52 -14.86
CA LYS A 28 21.60 -1.72 -15.32
C LYS A 28 20.74 -2.69 -16.13
N ARG A 29 19.41 -2.62 -16.00
CA ARG A 29 18.48 -3.38 -16.85
C ARG A 29 18.07 -2.53 -18.04
N ALA A 30 18.12 -3.12 -19.24
CA ALA A 30 17.51 -2.49 -20.41
C ALA A 30 16.00 -2.31 -20.18
N PRO A 31 15.43 -1.13 -20.48
CA PRO A 31 14.00 -0.89 -20.31
C PRO A 31 13.15 -1.92 -21.06
N GLU A 32 12.15 -2.46 -20.39
CA GLU A 32 11.15 -3.31 -21.03
C GLU A 32 10.06 -2.44 -21.68
N ALA A 33 9.52 -2.91 -22.80
CA ALA A 33 8.31 -2.30 -23.35
C ALA A 33 7.11 -2.64 -22.47
N ALA A 34 6.24 -1.67 -22.24
CA ALA A 34 4.99 -1.91 -21.50
C ALA A 34 4.10 -2.91 -22.26
N LEU A 35 3.72 -3.98 -21.59
CA LEU A 35 2.71 -4.92 -22.10
C LEU A 35 1.33 -4.27 -22.02
N GLU A 36 0.45 -4.55 -23.00
CA GLU A 36 -0.91 -4.00 -23.02
C GLU A 36 -0.95 -2.50 -22.65
N PRO A 37 -0.25 -1.63 -23.41
CA PRO A 37 -0.04 -0.23 -23.01
C PRO A 37 -1.34 0.59 -22.95
N ASP A 38 -2.39 0.15 -23.64
CA ASP A 38 -3.69 0.84 -23.67
C ASP A 38 -4.60 0.47 -22.50
N LEU A 39 -4.28 -0.58 -21.72
CA LEU A 39 -5.07 -1.00 -20.56
C LEU A 39 -5.03 0.08 -19.47
N PRO A 40 -6.18 0.72 -19.14
CA PRO A 40 -6.18 1.77 -18.13
C PRO A 40 -5.87 1.21 -16.74
N ILE A 41 -5.01 1.90 -15.99
CA ILE A 41 -4.60 1.54 -14.66
C ILE A 41 -4.98 2.66 -13.68
N ILE A 42 -5.62 2.30 -12.58
CA ILE A 42 -5.64 3.11 -11.36
C ILE A 42 -4.68 2.45 -10.40
N ASP A 43 -3.59 3.15 -10.05
CA ASP A 43 -2.64 2.68 -9.03
C ASP A 43 -3.14 3.08 -7.63
N PRO A 44 -3.68 2.15 -6.84
CA PRO A 44 -4.34 2.47 -5.58
C PRO A 44 -3.39 2.51 -4.38
N HIS A 45 -2.06 2.58 -4.61
CA HIS A 45 -1.10 2.63 -3.50
C HIS A 45 0.26 3.16 -3.92
N HIS A 46 0.52 4.42 -3.62
CA HIS A 46 1.84 5.01 -3.65
C HIS A 46 2.02 5.96 -2.47
N HIS A 47 3.25 6.41 -2.27
CA HIS A 47 3.62 7.35 -1.21
C HIS A 47 4.37 8.55 -1.78
N PHE A 48 4.46 9.63 -0.97
CA PHE A 48 5.33 10.76 -1.20
C PHE A 48 6.14 11.04 0.06
N TRP A 49 7.42 11.33 -0.10
CA TRP A 49 8.27 11.80 0.98
C TRP A 49 9.47 12.58 0.48
N ASP A 50 10.02 13.39 1.37
CA ASP A 50 11.27 14.12 1.18
C ASP A 50 11.97 14.21 2.52
N THR A 51 12.82 13.23 2.82
CA THR A 51 13.54 13.14 4.08
C THR A 51 14.94 12.57 3.87
N PRO A 52 15.94 12.97 4.68
CA PRO A 52 17.29 12.42 4.56
C PRO A 52 17.36 10.89 4.70
N GLN A 53 16.43 10.30 5.46
CA GLN A 53 16.42 8.86 5.75
C GLN A 53 15.83 8.02 4.62
N ARG A 54 14.85 8.58 3.87
CA ARG A 54 14.13 7.86 2.83
C ARG A 54 14.48 8.29 1.41
N GLY A 55 15.14 9.46 1.27
CA GLY A 55 15.38 10.09 -0.01
C GLY A 55 14.22 11.01 -0.44
N HIS A 56 14.14 11.28 -1.73
CA HIS A 56 13.21 12.20 -2.35
C HIS A 56 12.32 11.46 -3.35
N TYR A 57 11.02 11.48 -3.11
CA TYR A 57 10.02 10.92 -4.02
C TYR A 57 8.74 11.74 -3.94
N LEU A 58 8.57 12.63 -4.89
CA LEU A 58 7.42 13.53 -5.00
C LEU A 58 6.77 13.39 -6.39
N LEU A 59 5.98 14.37 -6.79
CA LEU A 59 5.25 14.37 -8.06
C LEU A 59 6.15 14.13 -9.29
N PRO A 60 7.33 14.78 -9.43
CA PRO A 60 8.19 14.55 -10.59
C PRO A 60 8.71 13.11 -10.69
N GLU A 61 9.10 12.51 -9.57
CA GLU A 61 9.62 11.14 -9.53
C GLU A 61 8.52 10.12 -9.87
N LEU A 62 7.32 10.29 -9.29
CA LEU A 62 6.18 9.45 -9.62
C LEU A 62 5.80 9.56 -11.09
N LEU A 63 5.77 10.78 -11.64
CA LEU A 63 5.46 10.98 -13.07
C LEU A 63 6.52 10.37 -13.99
N ALA A 64 7.79 10.38 -13.59
CA ALA A 64 8.85 9.71 -14.33
C ALA A 64 8.64 8.18 -14.34
N ASP A 65 8.22 7.59 -13.23
CA ASP A 65 7.91 6.17 -13.14
C ASP A 65 6.65 5.81 -13.98
N ILE A 66 5.57 6.58 -13.86
CA ILE A 66 4.34 6.42 -14.66
C ILE A 66 4.62 6.56 -16.16
N GLY A 67 5.55 7.43 -16.54
CA GLY A 67 5.95 7.68 -17.93
C GLY A 67 6.61 6.49 -18.64
N GLY A 68 6.78 5.35 -17.99
CA GLY A 68 7.40 4.14 -18.53
C GLY A 68 6.57 3.37 -19.56
N GLY A 69 5.42 3.91 -20.02
CA GLY A 69 4.63 3.39 -21.13
C GLY A 69 3.32 2.70 -20.77
N HIS A 70 3.02 2.51 -19.49
CA HIS A 70 1.71 2.05 -19.04
C HIS A 70 0.70 3.20 -18.98
N ASN A 71 -0.59 2.91 -19.23
CA ASN A 71 -1.66 3.88 -19.18
C ASN A 71 -2.20 4.08 -17.74
N VAL A 72 -1.41 4.71 -16.87
CA VAL A 72 -1.85 5.04 -15.51
C VAL A 72 -2.69 6.31 -15.55
N VAL A 73 -4.00 6.17 -15.35
CA VAL A 73 -4.98 7.27 -15.48
C VAL A 73 -5.25 7.99 -14.16
N ALA A 74 -5.07 7.32 -13.03
CA ALA A 74 -5.25 7.92 -11.71
C ALA A 74 -4.47 7.15 -10.64
N THR A 75 -4.23 7.80 -9.50
CA THR A 75 -3.58 7.15 -8.35
C THR A 75 -4.27 7.46 -7.02
N VAL A 76 -4.03 6.62 -6.01
CA VAL A 76 -4.41 6.85 -4.62
C VAL A 76 -3.16 6.93 -3.75
N PHE A 77 -3.01 8.04 -3.05
CA PHE A 77 -1.95 8.19 -2.05
C PHE A 77 -2.31 7.47 -0.76
N LEU A 78 -1.34 6.81 -0.17
CA LEU A 78 -1.45 6.17 1.13
C LEU A 78 -0.56 6.87 2.16
N GLU A 79 -1.10 7.10 3.34
CA GLU A 79 -0.38 7.58 4.52
C GLU A 79 0.97 6.89 4.67
N CYS A 80 2.00 7.67 4.97
CA CYS A 80 3.34 7.18 5.27
C CYS A 80 4.06 8.04 6.32
N ARG A 81 3.34 8.91 7.01
CA ARG A 81 3.83 9.85 8.02
C ARG A 81 4.75 10.94 7.46
N ALA A 82 4.59 11.26 6.18
CA ALA A 82 5.26 12.39 5.57
C ALA A 82 4.59 13.71 5.97
N MET A 83 5.38 14.76 6.16
CA MET A 83 4.88 16.13 6.39
C MET A 83 3.88 16.28 7.55
N TYR A 84 3.98 15.43 8.58
CA TYR A 84 3.20 15.60 9.80
C TYR A 84 3.53 16.95 10.47
N ARG A 85 2.52 17.62 10.97
CA ARG A 85 2.70 18.89 11.67
C ARG A 85 3.58 18.70 12.91
N LYS A 86 4.57 19.57 13.09
CA LYS A 86 5.49 19.54 14.25
C LYS A 86 4.97 20.36 15.44
N SER A 87 3.96 21.18 15.22
CA SER A 87 3.36 22.07 16.23
C SER A 87 1.84 21.88 16.30
N GLY A 88 1.25 22.29 17.41
CA GLY A 88 -0.18 22.15 17.66
C GLY A 88 -0.52 20.89 18.47
N VAL A 89 -1.76 20.47 18.38
CA VAL A 89 -2.27 19.28 19.10
C VAL A 89 -1.66 18.01 18.45
N PRO A 90 -0.97 17.15 19.21
CA PRO A 90 -0.29 15.97 18.65
C PRO A 90 -1.21 15.05 17.86
N GLU A 91 -2.44 14.86 18.34
CA GLU A 91 -3.45 14.03 17.68
C GLU A 91 -3.86 14.54 16.29
N MET A 92 -3.66 15.85 16.03
CA MET A 92 -3.94 16.51 14.74
C MET A 92 -2.74 16.53 13.78
N ALA A 93 -1.59 15.98 14.17
CA ALA A 93 -0.35 16.09 13.39
C ALA A 93 -0.49 15.49 11.97
N ALA A 94 -1.23 14.40 11.82
CA ALA A 94 -1.44 13.70 10.55
C ALA A 94 -2.16 14.56 9.49
N LEU A 95 -2.96 15.55 9.90
CA LEU A 95 -3.63 16.46 8.98
C LEU A 95 -2.63 17.17 8.03
N GLY A 96 -1.39 17.42 8.49
CA GLY A 96 -0.36 18.03 7.65
C GLY A 96 -0.01 17.21 6.40
N GLU A 97 -0.02 15.89 6.51
CA GLU A 97 0.19 14.99 5.36
C GLU A 97 -0.96 15.10 4.35
N VAL A 98 -2.20 15.11 4.82
CA VAL A 98 -3.39 15.26 3.95
C VAL A 98 -3.38 16.61 3.21
N GLU A 99 -3.06 17.69 3.91
CA GLU A 99 -2.95 19.03 3.30
C GLU A 99 -1.85 19.09 2.24
N PHE A 100 -0.69 18.53 2.54
CA PHE A 100 0.44 18.43 1.62
C PHE A 100 0.06 17.65 0.34
N VAL A 101 -0.53 16.46 0.50
CA VAL A 101 -0.91 15.62 -0.64
C VAL A 101 -2.06 16.24 -1.44
N ASN A 102 -3.00 16.92 -0.79
CA ASN A 102 -4.04 17.66 -1.48
C ASN A 102 -3.46 18.79 -2.34
N GLY A 103 -2.37 19.44 -1.90
CA GLY A 103 -1.62 20.40 -2.71
C GLY A 103 -1.01 19.75 -3.97
N ILE A 104 -0.40 18.58 -3.85
CA ILE A 104 0.12 17.82 -5.01
C ILE A 104 -1.03 17.39 -5.94
N ALA A 105 -2.15 16.92 -5.40
CA ALA A 105 -3.32 16.58 -6.19
C ALA A 105 -3.87 17.78 -6.96
N ALA A 106 -3.84 18.97 -6.38
CA ALA A 106 -4.22 20.22 -7.05
C ALA A 106 -3.25 20.58 -8.18
N MET A 107 -1.94 20.37 -8.00
CA MET A 107 -0.95 20.52 -9.07
C MET A 107 -1.29 19.59 -10.25
N SER A 108 -1.52 18.31 -9.99
CA SER A 108 -1.91 17.34 -11.02
C SER A 108 -3.21 17.75 -11.72
N ALA A 109 -4.22 18.16 -10.98
CA ALA A 109 -5.52 18.58 -11.51
C ALA A 109 -5.46 19.84 -12.41
N SER A 110 -4.36 20.62 -12.36
CA SER A 110 -4.17 21.79 -13.24
C SER A 110 -3.98 21.41 -14.72
N GLY A 111 -3.68 20.14 -15.00
CA GLY A 111 -3.37 19.63 -16.35
C GLY A 111 -1.93 19.95 -16.82
N ASN A 112 -1.14 20.68 -16.05
CA ASN A 112 0.24 21.06 -16.44
C ASN A 112 1.24 19.89 -16.29
N TYR A 113 0.83 18.81 -15.61
CA TYR A 113 1.68 17.69 -15.25
C TYR A 113 1.31 16.36 -15.98
N GLY A 114 0.59 16.47 -17.09
CA GLY A 114 0.13 15.34 -17.88
C GLY A 114 -1.29 14.88 -17.55
N PRO A 115 -1.78 13.79 -18.17
CA PRO A 115 -3.18 13.38 -18.08
C PRO A 115 -3.50 12.55 -16.83
N CYS A 116 -2.50 11.99 -16.12
CA CYS A 116 -2.73 11.19 -14.93
C CYS A 116 -3.26 12.06 -13.78
N ARG A 117 -4.35 11.63 -13.17
CA ARG A 117 -4.91 12.27 -11.96
C ARG A 117 -4.22 11.72 -10.71
N VAL A 118 -3.05 12.29 -10.40
CA VAL A 118 -2.23 11.87 -9.25
C VAL A 118 -2.91 12.25 -7.94
N ALA A 119 -2.94 11.30 -6.99
CA ALA A 119 -3.59 11.44 -5.68
C ALA A 119 -5.05 11.90 -5.77
N GLU A 120 -5.81 11.39 -6.77
CA GLU A 120 -7.26 11.62 -6.88
C GLU A 120 -8.01 11.04 -5.67
N GLY A 121 -7.48 9.99 -5.08
CA GLY A 121 -7.85 9.49 -3.75
C GLY A 121 -6.72 9.70 -2.76
N ILE A 122 -7.08 10.02 -1.51
CA ILE A 122 -6.14 10.16 -0.39
C ILE A 122 -6.60 9.26 0.74
N VAL A 123 -5.69 8.44 1.25
CA VAL A 123 -5.86 7.73 2.51
C VAL A 123 -4.99 8.42 3.54
N GLY A 124 -5.62 9.04 4.52
CA GLY A 124 -4.96 9.76 5.59
C GLY A 124 -4.42 8.84 6.68
N GLY A 125 -3.79 9.42 7.69
CA GLY A 125 -3.26 8.75 8.85
C GLY A 125 -3.95 9.15 10.13
N GLY A 126 -3.88 8.32 11.17
CA GLY A 126 -4.44 8.69 12.47
C GLY A 126 -4.19 7.63 13.53
N ASP A 127 -4.31 8.05 14.78
CA ASP A 127 -4.17 7.15 15.92
C ASP A 127 -5.55 6.71 16.42
N LEU A 128 -5.99 5.51 16.03
CA LEU A 128 -7.28 4.96 16.47
C LEU A 128 -7.31 4.63 17.97
N THR A 129 -6.14 4.54 18.63
CA THR A 129 -6.07 4.23 20.07
C THR A 129 -6.53 5.38 20.97
N VAL A 130 -6.70 6.59 20.40
CA VAL A 130 -7.32 7.70 21.13
C VAL A 130 -8.84 7.52 21.31
N GLY A 131 -9.39 6.43 20.77
CA GLY A 131 -10.81 6.10 20.83
C GLY A 131 -11.67 7.04 19.99
N ALA A 132 -12.90 7.30 20.42
CA ALA A 132 -13.84 8.13 19.67
C ALA A 132 -13.34 9.56 19.39
N ARG A 133 -12.34 10.07 20.11
CA ARG A 133 -11.74 11.41 19.90
C ARG A 133 -11.06 11.54 18.54
N VAL A 134 -10.68 10.42 17.87
CA VAL A 134 -10.12 10.45 16.52
C VAL A 134 -11.06 11.13 15.53
N ARG A 135 -12.36 11.20 15.83
CA ARG A 135 -13.36 11.82 14.97
C ARG A 135 -13.01 13.26 14.60
N GLU A 136 -12.45 14.03 15.54
CA GLU A 136 -12.04 15.41 15.30
C GLU A 136 -10.97 15.49 14.18
N LEU A 137 -9.97 14.60 14.23
CA LEU A 137 -8.97 14.50 13.18
C LEU A 137 -9.60 14.08 11.84
N LEU A 138 -10.46 13.05 11.84
CA LEU A 138 -11.08 12.54 10.61
C LEU A 138 -11.93 13.62 9.92
N GLU A 139 -12.69 14.41 10.66
CA GLU A 139 -13.48 15.51 10.12
C GLU A 139 -12.59 16.63 9.56
N ALA A 140 -11.47 16.92 10.22
CA ALA A 140 -10.49 17.87 9.74
C ALA A 140 -9.79 17.38 8.45
N GLU A 141 -9.46 16.08 8.36
CA GLU A 141 -8.90 15.48 7.14
C GLU A 141 -9.90 15.47 5.99
N VAL A 142 -11.18 15.17 6.25
CA VAL A 142 -12.25 15.28 5.24
C VAL A 142 -12.31 16.69 4.66
N ALA A 143 -12.26 17.70 5.52
CA ALA A 143 -12.27 19.11 5.11
C ALA A 143 -10.98 19.50 4.35
N GLY A 144 -9.81 19.10 4.87
CA GLY A 144 -8.50 19.44 4.31
C GLY A 144 -8.18 18.74 2.99
N ALA A 145 -8.77 17.61 2.72
CA ALA A 145 -8.53 16.82 1.50
C ALA A 145 -9.28 17.35 0.26
N GLY A 146 -10.11 18.37 0.36
CA GLY A 146 -10.83 18.94 -0.79
C GLY A 146 -11.70 17.91 -1.53
N GLY A 147 -12.37 17.01 -0.79
CA GLY A 147 -13.23 15.96 -1.33
C GLY A 147 -12.47 14.70 -1.81
N ARG A 148 -11.16 14.59 -1.56
CA ARG A 148 -10.33 13.45 -1.99
C ARG A 148 -10.10 12.40 -0.90
N LEU A 149 -10.46 12.64 0.37
CA LEU A 149 -10.28 11.64 1.42
C LEU A 149 -11.14 10.40 1.14
N ARG A 150 -10.53 9.22 1.21
CA ARG A 150 -11.19 7.93 0.93
C ARG A 150 -11.16 6.97 2.10
N GLY A 151 -10.15 7.07 2.93
CA GLY A 151 -9.93 6.15 4.04
C GLY A 151 -8.88 6.63 4.99
N LEU A 152 -8.60 5.78 5.96
CA LEU A 152 -7.56 5.95 6.97
C LEU A 152 -6.66 4.73 7.02
N ARG A 153 -5.37 4.92 7.24
CA ARG A 153 -4.44 3.88 7.65
C ARG A 153 -3.89 4.14 9.04
N HIS A 154 -3.99 3.15 9.90
CA HIS A 154 -3.21 3.01 11.11
C HIS A 154 -2.45 1.70 10.99
N GLY A 155 -1.15 1.75 10.68
CA GLY A 155 -0.33 0.54 10.54
C GLY A 155 -0.30 -0.24 11.84
N VAL A 156 -0.65 -1.53 11.76
CA VAL A 156 -0.76 -2.43 12.91
C VAL A 156 0.21 -3.61 12.81
N ALA A 157 1.14 -3.54 11.88
CA ALA A 157 2.14 -4.58 11.66
C ALA A 157 3.02 -4.78 12.90
N TRP A 158 2.95 -5.97 13.46
CA TRP A 158 3.71 -6.40 14.63
C TRP A 158 4.24 -7.82 14.47
N ASP A 159 5.42 -8.05 14.96
CA ASP A 159 6.01 -9.39 15.12
C ASP A 159 6.93 -9.40 16.35
N GLY A 160 7.00 -10.54 17.04
CA GLY A 160 7.84 -10.72 18.22
C GLY A 160 9.34 -10.80 17.93
N SER A 161 9.73 -11.00 16.66
CA SER A 161 11.12 -11.08 16.23
C SER A 161 11.73 -9.70 15.99
N GLU A 162 12.85 -9.42 16.61
CA GLU A 162 13.63 -8.20 16.38
C GLU A 162 14.09 -8.07 14.91
N ALA A 163 14.37 -9.22 14.27
CA ALA A 163 14.76 -9.26 12.86
C ALA A 163 13.64 -8.79 11.92
N VAL A 164 12.38 -8.98 12.31
CA VAL A 164 11.21 -8.47 11.59
C VAL A 164 10.88 -7.05 12.03
N GLY A 165 10.99 -6.75 13.32
CA GLY A 165 10.65 -5.45 13.90
C GLY A 165 11.38 -4.26 13.25
N ARG A 166 12.58 -4.49 12.70
CA ARG A 166 13.35 -3.46 11.97
C ARG A 166 12.65 -2.95 10.69
N PHE A 167 11.69 -3.71 10.14
CA PHE A 167 10.91 -3.33 8.96
C PHE A 167 9.61 -2.61 9.31
N ALA A 168 9.24 -2.57 10.59
CA ALA A 168 8.02 -1.93 11.03
C ALA A 168 8.17 -0.40 10.95
N SER A 169 7.23 0.25 10.27
CA SER A 169 7.15 1.71 10.20
C SER A 169 6.64 2.36 11.50
N ARG A 170 6.08 1.55 12.40
CA ARG A 170 5.51 1.97 13.68
C ARG A 170 5.74 0.88 14.73
N ILE A 171 6.02 1.27 15.95
CA ILE A 171 6.06 0.34 17.09
C ILE A 171 4.63 0.25 17.65
N VAL A 172 4.04 -0.93 17.56
CA VAL A 172 2.70 -1.21 18.05
C VAL A 172 2.72 -2.45 18.96
N PRO A 173 1.79 -2.58 19.91
CA PRO A 173 1.66 -3.81 20.69
C PRO A 173 1.08 -4.95 19.84
N PRO A 174 1.26 -6.21 20.28
CA PRO A 174 0.56 -7.34 19.68
C PRO A 174 -0.96 -7.15 19.81
N HIS A 175 -1.70 -7.66 18.81
CA HIS A 175 -3.17 -7.66 18.82
C HIS A 175 -3.84 -6.28 18.97
N LEU A 176 -3.18 -5.20 18.51
CA LEU A 176 -3.66 -3.82 18.67
C LEU A 176 -5.12 -3.63 18.21
N VAL A 177 -5.53 -4.28 17.12
CA VAL A 177 -6.89 -4.15 16.57
C VAL A 177 -7.98 -4.79 17.45
N ARG A 178 -7.58 -5.55 18.48
CA ARG A 178 -8.50 -6.12 19.47
C ARG A 178 -8.72 -5.20 20.67
N GLU A 179 -7.88 -4.19 20.85
CA GLU A 179 -8.02 -3.25 21.96
C GLU A 179 -9.31 -2.44 21.85
N GLN A 180 -10.02 -2.28 22.96
CA GLN A 180 -11.29 -1.56 23.01
C GLN A 180 -11.16 -0.14 22.45
N ARG A 181 -10.15 0.61 22.87
CA ARG A 181 -9.94 1.99 22.39
C ARG A 181 -9.68 2.06 20.88
N PHE A 182 -8.90 1.11 20.33
CA PHE A 182 -8.73 1.02 18.90
C PHE A 182 -10.07 0.83 18.18
N ARG A 183 -10.92 -0.08 18.68
CA ARG A 183 -12.24 -0.37 18.10
C ARG A 183 -13.22 0.80 18.24
N GLU A 184 -13.17 1.54 19.34
CA GLU A 184 -13.92 2.79 19.50
C GLU A 184 -13.52 3.84 18.44
N GLY A 185 -12.22 3.97 18.16
CA GLY A 185 -11.71 4.83 17.08
C GLY A 185 -12.09 4.31 15.70
N PHE A 186 -11.94 3.01 15.45
CA PHE A 186 -12.30 2.36 14.20
C PHE A 186 -13.77 2.56 13.84
N ALA A 187 -14.67 2.50 14.82
CA ALA A 187 -16.10 2.72 14.65
C ALA A 187 -16.45 4.13 14.10
N GLN A 188 -15.52 5.09 14.16
CA GLN A 188 -15.74 6.44 13.62
C GLN A 188 -15.57 6.51 12.08
N LEU A 189 -15.04 5.46 11.43
CA LEU A 189 -14.78 5.46 9.99
C LEU A 189 -16.05 5.32 9.14
N ALA A 190 -16.88 4.32 9.45
CA ALA A 190 -18.10 4.03 8.68
C ALA A 190 -19.07 5.22 8.59
N PRO A 191 -19.36 5.96 9.68
CA PRO A 191 -20.24 7.14 9.62
C PRO A 191 -19.74 8.25 8.72
N LEU A 192 -18.42 8.32 8.47
CA LEU A 192 -17.79 9.28 7.55
C LEU A 192 -17.61 8.70 6.15
N GLY A 193 -18.03 7.47 5.90
CA GLY A 193 -17.86 6.77 4.62
C GLY A 193 -16.39 6.48 4.28
N LEU A 194 -15.52 6.39 5.31
CA LEU A 194 -14.09 6.11 5.16
C LEU A 194 -13.83 4.61 5.23
N SER A 195 -12.90 4.14 4.39
CA SER A 195 -12.35 2.79 4.46
C SER A 195 -11.19 2.71 5.46
N PHE A 196 -10.84 1.48 5.84
CA PHE A 196 -9.64 1.21 6.62
C PHE A 196 -8.62 0.45 5.79
N GLU A 197 -7.39 0.95 5.70
CA GLU A 197 -6.26 0.25 5.08
C GLU A 197 -5.56 -0.60 6.12
N SER A 198 -5.70 -1.91 6.00
CA SER A 198 -5.16 -2.88 6.96
C SER A 198 -3.74 -3.28 6.56
N TRP A 199 -2.75 -2.62 7.16
CA TRP A 199 -1.34 -2.97 7.04
C TRP A 199 -0.88 -3.73 8.28
N GLN A 200 -0.75 -5.04 8.15
CA GLN A 200 -0.26 -5.98 9.15
C GLN A 200 0.63 -7.05 8.50
N TYR A 201 1.28 -7.88 9.30
CA TYR A 201 1.95 -9.08 8.82
C TYR A 201 1.00 -10.29 8.81
N HIS A 202 1.32 -11.32 7.99
CA HIS A 202 0.44 -12.49 7.82
C HIS A 202 0.08 -13.24 9.11
N PRO A 203 0.93 -13.30 10.17
CA PRO A 203 0.51 -13.96 11.42
C PRO A 203 -0.65 -13.25 12.13
N GLN A 204 -0.92 -11.98 11.75
CA GLN A 204 -2.00 -11.17 12.33
C GLN A 204 -3.31 -11.25 11.50
N LEU A 205 -3.37 -12.05 10.43
CA LEU A 205 -4.61 -12.22 9.65
C LEU A 205 -5.82 -12.65 10.49
N PRO A 206 -5.68 -13.54 11.51
CA PRO A 206 -6.80 -13.84 12.42
C PRO A 206 -7.36 -12.61 13.15
N ASP A 207 -6.54 -11.62 13.47
CA ASP A 207 -6.99 -10.36 14.09
C ASP A 207 -7.75 -9.48 13.08
N ALA A 208 -7.29 -9.45 11.83
CA ALA A 208 -7.98 -8.73 10.75
C ALA A 208 -9.34 -9.37 10.41
N ILE A 209 -9.44 -10.70 10.46
CA ILE A 209 -10.70 -11.45 10.29
C ILE A 209 -11.69 -11.07 11.39
N ASP A 210 -11.24 -11.04 12.65
CA ASP A 210 -12.07 -10.68 13.79
C ASP A 210 -12.56 -9.23 13.68
N LEU A 211 -11.68 -8.31 13.28
CA LEU A 211 -12.04 -6.90 13.04
C LEU A 211 -13.09 -6.78 11.93
N ALA A 212 -12.89 -7.46 10.79
CA ALA A 212 -13.81 -7.41 9.66
C ALA A 212 -15.21 -7.92 10.00
N ARG A 213 -15.29 -8.98 10.80
CA ARG A 213 -16.57 -9.54 11.30
C ARG A 213 -17.26 -8.64 12.30
N SER A 214 -16.48 -7.95 13.13
CA SER A 214 -17.00 -7.04 14.15
C SER A 214 -17.54 -5.72 13.56
N PHE A 215 -17.06 -5.31 12.37
CA PHE A 215 -17.41 -4.06 11.72
C PHE A 215 -17.81 -4.26 10.25
N PRO A 216 -18.95 -4.93 9.98
CA PRO A 216 -19.35 -5.30 8.61
C PRO A 216 -19.66 -4.08 7.72
N ASP A 217 -19.99 -2.94 8.29
CA ASP A 217 -20.31 -1.70 7.56
C ASP A 217 -19.06 -0.91 7.14
N THR A 218 -17.88 -1.24 7.68
CA THR A 218 -16.61 -0.59 7.29
C THR A 218 -15.91 -1.40 6.22
N LYS A 219 -15.59 -0.77 5.09
CA LYS A 219 -14.72 -1.38 4.07
C LYS A 219 -13.30 -1.50 4.62
N ILE A 220 -12.75 -2.69 4.57
CA ILE A 220 -11.36 -2.98 4.96
C ILE A 220 -10.59 -3.38 3.71
N ILE A 221 -9.48 -2.72 3.46
CA ILE A 221 -8.59 -3.01 2.34
C ILE A 221 -7.34 -3.69 2.89
N LEU A 222 -7.21 -4.99 2.63
CA LEU A 222 -6.05 -5.78 3.01
C LEU A 222 -4.86 -5.37 2.14
N ASN A 223 -3.85 -4.72 2.73
CA ASN A 223 -2.66 -4.29 2.01
C ASN A 223 -1.74 -5.48 1.71
N HIS A 224 -1.08 -5.44 0.56
CA HIS A 224 0.09 -6.24 0.22
C HIS A 224 -0.13 -7.75 0.42
N VAL A 225 -1.22 -8.28 -0.15
CA VAL A 225 -1.62 -9.69 -0.02
C VAL A 225 -1.59 -10.21 1.42
N GLY A 226 -1.80 -9.31 2.40
CA GLY A 226 -1.78 -9.66 3.83
C GLY A 226 -0.39 -9.69 4.47
N GLY A 227 0.64 -9.09 3.84
CA GLY A 227 1.94 -8.84 4.46
C GLY A 227 2.74 -10.10 4.79
N VAL A 228 2.97 -10.96 3.80
CA VAL A 228 3.67 -12.24 4.02
C VAL A 228 5.16 -12.01 4.32
N LEU A 229 5.62 -12.53 5.44
CA LEU A 229 7.02 -12.44 5.86
C LEU A 229 7.85 -13.57 5.27
N GLY A 230 9.06 -13.24 4.78
CA GLY A 230 10.07 -14.18 4.30
C GLY A 230 11.45 -13.95 4.90
N VAL A 231 11.54 -13.12 5.96
CA VAL A 231 12.79 -12.72 6.62
C VAL A 231 12.83 -13.15 8.08
N GLY A 232 13.98 -13.09 8.72
CA GLY A 232 14.14 -13.49 10.12
C GLY A 232 13.72 -14.96 10.34
N PRO A 233 12.86 -15.26 11.32
CA PRO A 233 12.42 -16.63 11.60
C PRO A 233 11.59 -17.26 10.48
N TYR A 234 11.16 -16.48 9.51
CA TYR A 234 10.36 -16.93 8.35
C TYR A 234 11.23 -17.29 7.14
N SER A 235 12.53 -16.96 7.19
CA SER A 235 13.47 -17.27 6.10
C SER A 235 13.62 -18.77 5.92
N GLY A 236 13.54 -19.25 4.67
CA GLY A 236 13.64 -20.68 4.34
C GLY A 236 12.35 -21.50 4.53
N HIS A 237 11.30 -20.95 5.14
CA HIS A 237 10.03 -21.64 5.45
C HIS A 237 8.87 -21.27 4.51
N ARG A 238 9.17 -20.71 3.33
CA ARG A 238 8.16 -20.15 2.41
C ARG A 238 6.98 -21.09 2.12
N GLN A 239 7.22 -22.38 1.85
CA GLN A 239 6.15 -23.33 1.51
C GLN A 239 5.18 -23.58 2.67
N GLU A 240 5.72 -23.72 3.87
CA GLU A 240 4.94 -23.87 5.10
C GLU A 240 4.09 -22.62 5.38
N ILE A 241 4.73 -21.44 5.28
CA ILE A 241 4.08 -20.15 5.46
C ILE A 241 2.94 -19.97 4.46
N LEU A 242 3.16 -20.28 3.18
CA LEU A 242 2.13 -20.19 2.16
C LEU A 242 0.92 -21.08 2.45
N ALA A 243 1.12 -22.27 3.00
CA ALA A 243 0.01 -23.15 3.35
C ALA A 243 -0.88 -22.56 4.46
N GLY A 244 -0.27 -22.01 5.51
CA GLY A 244 -0.98 -21.30 6.59
C GLY A 244 -1.65 -20.03 6.10
N TRP A 245 -0.92 -19.19 5.38
CA TRP A 245 -1.40 -17.92 4.82
C TRP A 245 -2.60 -18.13 3.87
N ARG A 246 -2.57 -19.16 2.99
CA ARG A 246 -3.70 -19.47 2.10
C ARG A 246 -4.97 -19.81 2.87
N LYS A 247 -4.85 -20.52 3.98
CA LYS A 247 -5.98 -20.82 4.85
C LYS A 247 -6.60 -19.51 5.38
N ASP A 248 -5.77 -18.59 5.86
CA ASP A 248 -6.25 -17.32 6.42
C ASP A 248 -6.79 -16.37 5.34
N ILE A 249 -6.20 -16.35 4.14
CA ILE A 249 -6.73 -15.63 2.96
C ILE A 249 -8.12 -16.15 2.58
N ASN A 250 -8.30 -17.47 2.53
CA ASN A 250 -9.62 -18.04 2.25
C ASN A 250 -10.64 -17.71 3.35
N GLU A 251 -10.20 -17.57 4.58
CA GLU A 251 -11.09 -17.24 5.70
C GLU A 251 -11.48 -15.75 5.70
N ILE A 252 -10.52 -14.83 5.50
CA ILE A 252 -10.81 -13.40 5.42
C ILE A 252 -11.62 -13.03 4.18
N ALA A 253 -11.46 -13.75 3.08
CA ALA A 253 -12.23 -13.53 1.86
C ALA A 253 -13.73 -13.82 2.03
N LYS A 254 -14.14 -14.57 3.07
CA LYS A 254 -15.56 -14.76 3.42
C LYS A 254 -16.21 -13.50 3.98
N CYS A 255 -15.42 -12.50 4.39
CA CYS A 255 -15.92 -11.21 4.85
C CYS A 255 -16.22 -10.33 3.62
N PRO A 256 -17.51 -9.99 3.33
CA PRO A 256 -17.88 -9.27 2.11
C PRO A 256 -17.38 -7.82 2.07
N ASN A 257 -17.06 -7.27 3.22
CA ASN A 257 -16.52 -5.92 3.41
C ASN A 257 -14.99 -5.83 3.23
N VAL A 258 -14.31 -6.95 2.92
CA VAL A 258 -12.85 -6.98 2.73
C VAL A 258 -12.49 -7.03 1.25
N TYR A 259 -11.54 -6.20 0.87
CA TYR A 259 -10.90 -6.09 -0.44
C TYR A 259 -9.41 -6.37 -0.30
N CYS A 260 -8.75 -6.84 -1.36
CA CYS A 260 -7.34 -7.20 -1.33
C CYS A 260 -6.53 -6.41 -2.35
N LYS A 261 -5.41 -5.82 -1.93
CA LYS A 261 -4.40 -5.23 -2.80
C LYS A 261 -3.37 -6.27 -3.19
N LEU A 262 -3.15 -6.39 -4.49
CA LEU A 262 -2.26 -7.36 -5.12
C LEU A 262 -0.95 -6.68 -5.51
N GLY A 263 -0.12 -6.40 -4.54
CA GLY A 263 1.18 -5.75 -4.73
C GLY A 263 1.93 -5.63 -3.41
N GLY A 264 2.91 -4.72 -3.34
CA GLY A 264 3.77 -4.59 -2.15
C GLY A 264 4.67 -5.80 -1.91
N ILE A 265 4.72 -6.73 -2.87
CA ILE A 265 5.47 -8.00 -2.76
C ILE A 265 6.97 -7.77 -3.03
N GLY A 266 7.33 -6.61 -3.59
CA GLY A 266 8.71 -6.17 -3.77
C GLY A 266 9.39 -5.72 -2.47
N MET A 267 8.65 -5.52 -1.39
CA MET A 267 9.25 -5.14 -0.11
C MET A 267 10.24 -6.21 0.40
N VAL A 268 11.34 -5.75 0.98
CA VAL A 268 12.41 -6.60 1.53
C VAL A 268 11.88 -7.65 2.52
N SER A 269 10.84 -7.31 3.27
CA SER A 269 10.22 -8.22 4.25
C SER A 269 9.63 -9.49 3.65
N PHE A 270 9.35 -9.52 2.33
CA PHE A 270 8.92 -10.74 1.64
C PHE A 270 10.07 -11.74 1.38
N GLY A 271 11.36 -11.33 1.56
CA GLY A 271 12.52 -12.21 1.48
C GLY A 271 12.77 -12.79 0.09
N PHE A 272 12.57 -11.99 -0.97
CA PHE A 272 12.97 -12.35 -2.32
C PHE A 272 14.38 -11.90 -2.68
N ASP A 273 14.93 -10.99 -1.87
CA ASP A 273 16.29 -10.45 -1.99
C ASP A 273 16.60 -9.85 -3.38
N PHE A 274 15.55 -9.42 -4.12
CA PHE A 274 15.72 -8.76 -5.42
C PHE A 274 16.58 -7.51 -5.32
N HIS A 275 16.48 -6.78 -4.22
CA HIS A 275 17.27 -5.59 -3.93
C HIS A 275 18.77 -5.88 -3.78
N GLU A 276 19.18 -7.12 -3.54
CA GLU A 276 20.61 -7.51 -3.43
C GLU A 276 21.22 -7.94 -4.76
N ARG A 277 20.40 -8.17 -5.80
CA ARG A 277 20.88 -8.59 -7.11
C ARG A 277 21.80 -7.54 -7.75
N GLU A 278 22.77 -7.98 -8.53
CA GLU A 278 23.64 -7.08 -9.30
C GLU A 278 22.83 -6.30 -10.34
N VAL A 279 21.88 -6.96 -11.01
CA VAL A 279 20.97 -6.39 -11.99
C VAL A 279 19.52 -6.55 -11.47
N PRO A 280 18.66 -5.55 -11.62
CA PRO A 280 17.25 -5.66 -11.23
C PRO A 280 16.56 -6.87 -11.88
N PRO A 281 15.55 -7.47 -11.23
CA PRO A 281 14.78 -8.57 -11.81
C PRO A 281 14.02 -8.11 -13.07
N SER A 282 13.78 -9.03 -14.01
CA SER A 282 12.85 -8.83 -15.11
C SER A 282 11.41 -8.98 -14.68
N SER A 283 10.48 -8.55 -15.52
CA SER A 283 9.06 -8.79 -15.30
C SER A 283 8.71 -10.29 -15.21
N GLU A 284 9.41 -11.14 -15.96
CA GLU A 284 9.24 -12.59 -15.87
C GLU A 284 9.77 -13.15 -14.55
N ASP A 285 10.91 -12.65 -14.03
CA ASP A 285 11.43 -13.02 -12.70
C ASP A 285 10.41 -12.67 -11.59
N LEU A 286 9.86 -11.45 -11.68
CA LEU A 286 8.85 -10.96 -10.72
C LEU A 286 7.57 -11.78 -10.81
N ALA A 287 7.06 -12.04 -12.02
CA ALA A 287 5.86 -12.83 -12.25
C ALA A 287 6.01 -14.25 -11.71
N ALA A 288 7.14 -14.90 -11.96
CA ALA A 288 7.43 -16.23 -11.46
C ALA A 288 7.43 -16.28 -9.92
N ALA A 289 8.00 -15.25 -9.27
CA ALA A 289 8.06 -15.17 -7.82
C ALA A 289 6.69 -14.84 -7.18
N TRP A 290 5.93 -13.91 -7.78
CA TRP A 290 4.74 -13.32 -7.15
C TRP A 290 3.44 -14.07 -7.43
N ARG A 291 3.38 -14.86 -8.49
CA ARG A 291 2.21 -15.66 -8.90
C ARG A 291 1.60 -16.45 -7.73
N GLN A 292 2.43 -17.08 -6.92
CA GLN A 292 2.03 -17.90 -5.79
C GLN A 292 1.28 -17.14 -4.67
N TYR A 293 1.31 -15.79 -4.68
CA TYR A 293 0.55 -14.92 -3.78
C TYR A 293 -0.66 -14.30 -4.47
N ILE A 294 -0.49 -13.89 -5.72
CA ILE A 294 -1.51 -13.15 -6.47
C ILE A 294 -2.69 -14.06 -6.85
N GLU A 295 -2.40 -15.21 -7.47
CA GLU A 295 -3.46 -16.13 -7.92
C GLU A 295 -4.35 -16.62 -6.78
N PRO A 296 -3.84 -17.09 -5.62
CA PRO A 296 -4.71 -17.47 -4.51
C PRO A 296 -5.58 -16.33 -3.95
N CYS A 297 -5.08 -15.10 -3.97
CA CYS A 297 -5.92 -13.97 -3.57
C CYS A 297 -7.05 -13.72 -4.57
N ILE A 298 -6.77 -13.78 -5.88
CA ILE A 298 -7.81 -13.63 -6.91
C ILE A 298 -8.84 -14.77 -6.82
N GLU A 299 -8.39 -16.02 -6.61
CA GLU A 299 -9.26 -17.18 -6.42
C GLU A 299 -10.18 -17.02 -5.21
N ALA A 300 -9.64 -16.52 -4.09
CA ALA A 300 -10.40 -16.40 -2.83
C ALA A 300 -11.38 -15.21 -2.84
N PHE A 301 -10.94 -14.03 -3.30
CA PHE A 301 -11.73 -12.80 -3.24
C PHE A 301 -12.57 -12.55 -4.49
N GLY A 302 -12.17 -13.10 -5.63
CA GLY A 302 -12.69 -12.72 -6.95
C GLY A 302 -12.14 -11.37 -7.43
N VAL A 303 -12.18 -11.15 -8.75
CA VAL A 303 -11.64 -9.94 -9.42
C VAL A 303 -12.28 -8.64 -8.91
N ASP A 304 -13.55 -8.71 -8.53
CA ASP A 304 -14.32 -7.55 -8.05
C ASP A 304 -13.92 -7.08 -6.64
N ARG A 305 -13.09 -7.85 -5.92
CA ARG A 305 -12.55 -7.47 -4.61
C ARG A 305 -11.03 -7.47 -4.57
N CYS A 306 -10.38 -7.58 -5.73
CA CYS A 306 -8.94 -7.47 -5.88
C CYS A 306 -8.56 -6.25 -6.70
N MET A 307 -7.42 -5.62 -6.40
CA MET A 307 -6.84 -4.53 -7.17
C MET A 307 -5.33 -4.59 -7.12
N PHE A 308 -4.67 -4.45 -8.28
CA PHE A 308 -3.21 -4.32 -8.34
C PHE A 308 -2.77 -2.96 -7.83
N GLU A 309 -1.59 -2.91 -7.22
CA GLU A 309 -0.98 -1.71 -6.66
C GLU A 309 0.53 -1.69 -6.91
N SER A 310 1.15 -0.51 -7.02
CA SER A 310 2.61 -0.41 -7.16
C SER A 310 3.35 -0.46 -5.83
N ASN A 311 2.80 0.12 -4.79
CA ASN A 311 3.48 0.38 -3.51
C ASN A 311 4.81 1.13 -3.71
N PHE A 312 4.84 2.11 -4.65
CA PHE A 312 6.04 2.92 -4.89
C PHE A 312 6.12 4.10 -3.91
N PRO A 313 7.31 4.47 -3.44
CA PRO A 313 8.62 3.95 -3.79
C PRO A 313 9.16 2.78 -2.94
N PRO A 314 8.47 2.18 -1.92
CA PRO A 314 9.03 1.02 -1.22
C PRO A 314 9.46 -0.11 -2.14
N ASP A 315 8.61 -0.53 -3.09
CA ASP A 315 8.90 -1.62 -4.02
C ASP A 315 9.93 -1.24 -5.09
N LYS A 316 10.18 0.04 -5.32
CA LYS A 316 11.21 0.54 -6.24
C LYS A 316 12.62 0.09 -5.85
N GLN A 317 12.85 -0.20 -4.54
CA GLN A 317 14.10 -0.77 -4.08
C GLN A 317 14.35 -2.19 -4.64
N SER A 318 13.34 -2.85 -5.18
CA SER A 318 13.43 -4.22 -5.71
C SER A 318 13.20 -4.31 -7.21
N CYS A 319 12.53 -3.35 -7.85
CA CYS A 319 12.22 -3.40 -9.29
C CYS A 319 11.83 -2.04 -9.86
N GLY A 320 11.85 -1.94 -11.20
CA GLY A 320 11.30 -0.79 -11.92
C GLY A 320 9.76 -0.84 -12.00
N TYR A 321 9.15 0.34 -12.21
CA TYR A 321 7.70 0.49 -12.29
C TYR A 321 7.10 -0.24 -13.50
N THR A 322 7.78 -0.18 -14.65
CA THR A 322 7.34 -0.87 -15.87
C THR A 322 7.41 -2.39 -15.68
N GLU A 323 8.49 -2.90 -15.12
CA GLU A 323 8.69 -4.33 -14.86
C GLU A 323 7.64 -4.86 -13.87
N LEU A 324 7.29 -4.08 -12.84
CA LEU A 324 6.25 -4.43 -11.87
C LEU A 324 4.89 -4.62 -12.56
N TRP A 325 4.43 -3.65 -13.33
CA TRP A 325 3.14 -3.74 -14.03
C TRP A 325 3.15 -4.79 -15.13
N ASN A 326 4.28 -4.98 -15.83
CA ASN A 326 4.45 -6.09 -16.76
C ASN A 326 4.31 -7.45 -16.06
N ALA A 327 4.89 -7.62 -14.87
CA ALA A 327 4.78 -8.85 -14.09
C ALA A 327 3.31 -9.19 -13.79
N PHE A 328 2.51 -8.21 -13.37
CA PHE A 328 1.08 -8.41 -13.16
C PHE A 328 0.35 -8.81 -14.45
N LYS A 329 0.68 -8.18 -15.58
CA LYS A 329 0.11 -8.51 -16.89
C LYS A 329 0.52 -9.91 -17.38
N ILE A 330 1.74 -10.36 -17.07
CA ILE A 330 2.19 -11.73 -17.33
C ILE A 330 1.38 -12.73 -16.49
N ILE A 331 1.17 -12.46 -15.20
CA ILE A 331 0.38 -13.32 -14.30
C ILE A 331 -1.06 -13.44 -14.79
N THR A 332 -1.65 -12.34 -15.26
CA THR A 332 -3.06 -12.28 -15.70
C THR A 332 -3.24 -12.43 -17.21
N ARG A 333 -2.24 -12.96 -17.95
CA ARG A 333 -2.30 -13.10 -19.41
C ARG A 333 -3.54 -13.86 -19.89
N GLY A 334 -3.99 -14.86 -19.13
CA GLY A 334 -5.18 -15.67 -19.43
C GLY A 334 -6.52 -15.06 -18.99
N ALA A 335 -6.51 -13.93 -18.28
CA ALA A 335 -7.74 -13.29 -17.83
C ALA A 335 -8.45 -12.60 -18.99
N SER A 336 -9.79 -12.59 -18.95
CA SER A 336 -10.64 -11.88 -19.91
C SER A 336 -10.46 -10.35 -19.78
N ALA A 337 -10.87 -9.61 -20.82
CA ALA A 337 -10.83 -8.15 -20.80
C ALA A 337 -11.63 -7.55 -19.62
N ALA A 338 -12.76 -8.17 -19.24
CA ALA A 338 -13.58 -7.71 -18.12
C ALA A 338 -12.86 -7.93 -16.78
N GLU A 339 -12.21 -9.09 -16.59
CA GLU A 339 -11.43 -9.38 -15.38
C GLU A 339 -10.21 -8.45 -15.27
N LYS A 340 -9.49 -8.21 -16.36
CA LYS A 340 -8.39 -7.23 -16.39
C LYS A 340 -8.90 -5.82 -16.06
N SER A 341 -10.00 -5.39 -16.67
CA SER A 341 -10.60 -4.09 -16.35
C SER A 341 -10.94 -3.95 -14.87
N ALA A 342 -11.44 -5.00 -14.21
CA ALA A 342 -11.71 -5.00 -12.79
C ALA A 342 -10.41 -4.87 -11.97
N LEU A 343 -9.43 -5.74 -12.22
CA LEU A 343 -8.18 -5.84 -11.47
C LEU A 343 -7.29 -4.61 -11.57
N TYR A 344 -7.21 -3.98 -12.77
CA TYR A 344 -6.29 -2.87 -13.04
C TYR A 344 -6.87 -1.49 -12.76
N GLY A 345 -8.19 -1.36 -12.55
CA GLY A 345 -8.75 -0.05 -12.26
C GLY A 345 -10.18 -0.06 -11.73
N GLY A 346 -11.06 -0.93 -12.26
CA GLY A 346 -12.49 -0.91 -11.93
C GLY A 346 -12.79 -1.14 -10.45
N THR A 347 -12.10 -2.07 -9.81
CA THR A 347 -12.25 -2.33 -8.37
C THR A 347 -11.73 -1.14 -7.55
N ALA A 348 -10.57 -0.59 -7.89
CA ALA A 348 -10.04 0.60 -7.23
C ALA A 348 -10.98 1.80 -7.39
N ALA A 349 -11.49 2.06 -8.60
CA ALA A 349 -12.47 3.13 -8.86
C ALA A 349 -13.70 3.01 -7.95
N ARG A 350 -14.26 1.82 -7.83
CA ARG A 350 -15.45 1.56 -6.99
C ARG A 350 -15.15 1.71 -5.50
N VAL A 351 -14.03 1.14 -5.03
CA VAL A 351 -13.64 1.16 -3.61
C VAL A 351 -13.37 2.59 -3.14
N TYR A 352 -12.59 3.33 -3.92
CA TYR A 352 -12.16 4.69 -3.58
C TYR A 352 -13.09 5.78 -4.18
N ARG A 353 -14.25 5.41 -4.73
CA ARG A 353 -15.24 6.37 -5.28
C ARG A 353 -14.62 7.33 -6.28
N MET A 354 -13.83 6.81 -7.20
CA MET A 354 -13.18 7.54 -8.28
C MET A 354 -13.95 7.34 -9.60
N ALA A 355 -13.68 8.19 -10.59
CA ALA A 355 -14.18 7.97 -11.93
C ALA A 355 -13.67 6.63 -12.49
N LYS A 356 -14.52 5.91 -13.23
CA LYS A 356 -14.07 4.70 -13.92
C LYS A 356 -13.00 5.06 -14.95
N PRO A 357 -11.96 4.22 -15.09
CA PRO A 357 -10.90 4.40 -16.06
C PRO A 357 -11.38 4.23 -17.49
#